data_af629abb483078c16eefc46b3674a7f6
#
_entry.id   af629abb483078c16eefc46b3674a7f6
#
_cell.length_a   1.000
_cell.length_b   1.000
_cell.length_c   1.000
_cell.angle_alpha   90.00
_cell.angle_beta   90.00
_cell.angle_gamma   90.00
#
_symmetry.space_group_name_H-M   'P 1'
#
loop_
_entity.id
_entity.type
_entity.pdbx_description
1 polymer ?
#
loop_
_entity_poly.entity_id
_entity_poly.type
_entity_poly.pdbx_seq_one_letter_code
_entity_poly.pdbx_strand_id
1 'polypeptide(L)'
;MPPARTFAKPTELLAYLFESWPETKKKQVRAWLKFGSVAVNGKVITQFDHKLKPGDEVAIRPKGMAAPETKLPSGIRIRHEDADIIVIDKPAGLLSIASASEEEKTAYAFLTHHVRQGNARGRERVWVVHRLDRETSGVMIFAKNEAAKIALQERWEDAEKKYLAVVEGAPSLAAGTFDSWLDESNPLKVYPTKIEGPETRRAITHYRVTKKGKATTLVELTLETGRRHQIRVQLAEAGCPIVGDKKYGAQTNPIKRIALHATSLRFLHPVTHREMRFDSPLPGDLGRLV
;
A
#
# COMPACT_ATOMS: atom_id res chain seq x y z
N MET A 1 24.18 17.80 -7.76
CA MET A 1 24.14 16.42 -8.30
C MET A 1 25.53 16.09 -8.82
N PRO A 2 26.12 14.95 -8.48
CA PRO A 2 27.31 14.52 -9.20
C PRO A 2 26.92 14.28 -10.67
N PRO A 3 27.77 14.69 -11.63
CA PRO A 3 27.50 14.51 -13.06
C PRO A 3 27.41 13.02 -13.40
N ALA A 4 26.62 12.70 -14.43
CA ALA A 4 26.64 11.39 -15.04
C ALA A 4 28.05 11.07 -15.56
N ARG A 5 28.52 9.83 -15.39
CA ARG A 5 29.86 9.40 -15.79
C ARG A 5 29.76 8.26 -16.80
N THR A 6 30.60 8.32 -17.82
CA THR A 6 30.78 7.26 -18.81
C THR A 6 32.10 6.52 -18.57
N PHE A 7 32.24 5.31 -19.08
CA PHE A 7 33.44 4.49 -18.93
C PHE A 7 33.80 3.75 -20.22
N ALA A 8 35.06 3.32 -20.32
CA ALA A 8 35.62 2.80 -21.56
C ALA A 8 35.71 1.25 -21.63
N LYS A 9 35.55 0.55 -20.52
CA LYS A 9 35.68 -0.92 -20.46
C LYS A 9 34.44 -1.57 -19.84
N PRO A 10 34.00 -2.75 -20.33
CA PRO A 10 32.93 -3.51 -19.68
C PRO A 10 33.27 -3.79 -18.21
N THR A 11 32.37 -3.49 -17.28
CA THR A 11 32.54 -3.73 -15.87
C THR A 11 31.19 -4.01 -15.19
N GLU A 12 31.21 -4.57 -13.99
CA GLU A 12 30.01 -4.72 -13.19
C GLU A 12 29.63 -3.40 -12.51
N LEU A 13 28.34 -3.10 -12.46
CA LEU A 13 27.81 -1.85 -11.93
C LEU A 13 28.32 -1.53 -10.52
N LEU A 14 28.34 -2.53 -9.62
CA LEU A 14 28.81 -2.31 -8.25
C LEU A 14 30.30 -1.95 -8.18
N ALA A 15 31.15 -2.62 -8.97
CA ALA A 15 32.58 -2.33 -9.07
C ALA A 15 32.79 -0.91 -9.59
N TYR A 16 32.12 -0.57 -10.69
CA TYR A 16 32.12 0.78 -11.26
C TYR A 16 31.72 1.88 -10.24
N LEU A 17 30.66 1.63 -9.45
CA LEU A 17 30.22 2.58 -8.44
C LEU A 17 31.25 2.80 -7.32
N PHE A 18 31.96 1.75 -6.90
CA PHE A 18 33.02 1.90 -5.91
C PHE A 18 34.22 2.71 -6.44
N GLU A 19 34.56 2.51 -7.69
CA GLU A 19 35.65 3.26 -8.35
C GLU A 19 35.25 4.71 -8.62
N SER A 20 34.01 4.94 -9.07
CA SER A 20 33.56 6.28 -9.45
C SER A 20 33.23 7.20 -8.26
N TRP A 21 32.93 6.63 -7.08
CA TRP A 21 32.63 7.38 -5.84
C TRP A 21 33.48 6.86 -4.66
N PRO A 22 34.82 6.97 -4.73
CA PRO A 22 35.74 6.41 -3.71
C PRO A 22 35.54 7.01 -2.32
N GLU A 23 35.14 8.27 -2.23
CA GLU A 23 34.88 8.96 -0.95
C GLU A 23 33.59 8.48 -0.26
N THR A 24 32.75 7.73 -0.96
CA THR A 24 31.49 7.26 -0.42
C THR A 24 31.65 5.92 0.26
N LYS A 25 31.20 5.81 1.52
CA LYS A 25 31.27 4.54 2.26
C LYS A 25 30.62 3.40 1.46
N LYS A 26 31.28 2.24 1.35
CA LYS A 26 30.78 1.07 0.60
C LYS A 26 29.34 0.66 0.97
N LYS A 27 28.95 0.83 2.24
CA LYS A 27 27.56 0.62 2.72
C LYS A 27 26.58 1.57 2.04
N GLN A 28 26.95 2.82 1.84
CA GLN A 28 26.13 3.84 1.18
C GLN A 28 25.95 3.53 -0.31
N VAL A 29 27.02 3.14 -1.00
CA VAL A 29 26.98 2.76 -2.43
C VAL A 29 26.06 1.54 -2.64
N ARG A 30 26.17 0.52 -1.78
CA ARG A 30 25.23 -0.62 -1.82
C ARG A 30 23.78 -0.20 -1.55
N ALA A 31 23.58 0.78 -0.66
CA ALA A 31 22.26 1.34 -0.41
C ALA A 31 21.69 2.08 -1.64
N TRP A 32 22.51 2.79 -2.42
CA TRP A 32 22.07 3.42 -3.67
C TRP A 32 21.49 2.41 -4.65
N LEU A 33 22.17 1.27 -4.86
CA LEU A 33 21.64 0.18 -5.69
C LEU A 33 20.38 -0.43 -5.10
N LYS A 34 20.44 -0.82 -3.82
CA LYS A 34 19.32 -1.46 -3.12
C LYS A 34 18.03 -0.62 -3.18
N PHE A 35 18.15 0.71 -3.11
CA PHE A 35 17.01 1.63 -3.07
C PHE A 35 16.74 2.37 -4.38
N GLY A 36 17.26 1.84 -5.50
CA GLY A 36 16.94 2.37 -6.83
C GLY A 36 17.41 3.81 -7.08
N SER A 37 18.46 4.25 -6.36
CA SER A 37 19.08 5.56 -6.60
C SER A 37 20.05 5.53 -7.77
N VAL A 38 20.37 4.38 -8.35
CA VAL A 38 21.28 4.25 -9.50
C VAL A 38 20.47 4.10 -10.78
N ALA A 39 20.76 4.90 -11.77
CA ALA A 39 20.21 4.76 -13.13
C ALA A 39 21.32 4.52 -14.14
N VAL A 40 21.08 3.63 -15.10
CA VAL A 40 21.92 3.38 -16.27
C VAL A 40 21.10 3.75 -17.50
N ASN A 41 21.58 4.69 -18.30
CA ASN A 41 20.85 5.24 -19.45
C ASN A 41 19.43 5.72 -19.10
N GLY A 42 19.30 6.38 -17.95
CA GLY A 42 18.01 6.85 -17.41
C GLY A 42 17.13 5.76 -16.78
N LYS A 43 17.47 4.49 -16.93
CA LYS A 43 16.72 3.35 -16.38
C LYS A 43 17.28 2.93 -15.03
N VAL A 44 16.45 2.83 -14.00
CA VAL A 44 16.90 2.40 -12.67
C VAL A 44 17.33 0.93 -12.69
N ILE A 45 18.52 0.68 -12.13
CA ILE A 45 19.10 -0.65 -11.98
C ILE A 45 19.38 -0.89 -10.50
N THR A 46 18.90 -2.01 -9.98
CA THR A 46 19.13 -2.46 -8.60
C THR A 46 20.05 -3.66 -8.51
N GLN A 47 20.32 -4.32 -9.63
CA GLN A 47 21.22 -5.48 -9.71
C GLN A 47 22.67 -5.03 -9.59
N PHE A 48 23.40 -5.57 -8.63
CA PHE A 48 24.80 -5.23 -8.36
C PHE A 48 25.77 -5.77 -9.42
N ASP A 49 25.43 -6.91 -10.03
CA ASP A 49 26.18 -7.61 -11.09
C ASP A 49 25.74 -7.19 -12.51
N HIS A 50 24.94 -6.15 -12.63
CA HIS A 50 24.54 -5.61 -13.93
C HIS A 50 25.77 -5.22 -14.74
N LYS A 51 25.92 -5.80 -15.94
CA LYS A 51 27.06 -5.55 -16.82
C LYS A 51 26.86 -4.27 -17.62
N LEU A 52 27.71 -3.30 -17.34
CA LEU A 52 27.77 -2.05 -18.07
C LEU A 52 28.52 -2.25 -19.39
N LYS A 53 28.03 -1.59 -20.45
CA LYS A 53 28.66 -1.56 -21.77
C LYS A 53 29.38 -0.23 -21.96
N PRO A 54 30.49 -0.16 -22.72
CA PRO A 54 31.11 1.11 -23.07
C PRO A 54 30.08 2.08 -23.67
N GLY A 55 30.05 3.31 -23.14
CA GLY A 55 29.09 4.33 -23.54
C GLY A 55 27.81 4.40 -22.70
N ASP A 56 27.55 3.43 -21.79
CA ASP A 56 26.44 3.56 -20.85
C ASP A 56 26.66 4.75 -19.90
N GLU A 57 25.62 5.49 -19.64
CA GLU A 57 25.60 6.62 -18.71
C GLU A 57 25.10 6.18 -17.34
N VAL A 58 25.95 6.29 -16.31
CA VAL A 58 25.56 5.94 -14.93
C VAL A 58 25.36 7.21 -14.12
N ALA A 59 24.16 7.38 -13.56
CA ALA A 59 23.78 8.53 -12.74
C ALA A 59 23.28 8.09 -11.37
N ILE A 60 23.63 8.87 -10.33
CA ILE A 60 23.04 8.75 -8.99
C ILE A 60 21.87 9.73 -8.90
N ARG A 61 20.67 9.22 -8.71
CA ARG A 61 19.45 10.02 -8.57
C ARG A 61 19.38 10.66 -7.19
N PRO A 62 18.81 11.86 -7.04
CA PRO A 62 18.63 12.51 -5.75
C PRO A 62 17.81 11.64 -4.80
N LYS A 63 18.18 11.70 -3.51
CA LYS A 63 17.40 11.09 -2.43
C LYS A 63 15.99 11.72 -2.45
N GLY A 64 14.95 10.91 -2.67
CA GLY A 64 13.55 11.38 -2.70
C GLY A 64 12.87 11.41 -4.08
N MET A 65 13.59 11.13 -5.17
CA MET A 65 12.89 10.78 -6.42
C MET A 65 12.31 9.37 -6.27
N ALA A 66 10.99 9.24 -6.42
CA ALA A 66 10.32 7.94 -6.39
C ALA A 66 11.06 6.95 -7.29
N ALA A 67 11.38 5.77 -6.75
CA ALA A 67 11.83 4.66 -7.58
C ALA A 67 10.76 4.43 -8.67
N PRO A 68 11.12 4.04 -9.91
CA PRO A 68 10.12 3.67 -10.89
C PRO A 68 9.22 2.59 -10.29
N GLU A 69 7.93 2.69 -10.55
CA GLU A 69 6.95 1.72 -10.06
C GLU A 69 7.35 0.30 -10.47
N THR A 70 7.80 -0.50 -9.52
CA THR A 70 8.12 -1.91 -9.77
C THR A 70 6.84 -2.72 -9.65
N LYS A 71 6.37 -3.27 -10.76
CA LYS A 71 5.21 -4.17 -10.77
C LYS A 71 5.67 -5.61 -10.56
N LEU A 72 5.25 -6.22 -9.45
CA LEU A 72 5.51 -7.62 -9.16
C LEU A 72 4.55 -8.55 -9.95
N PRO A 73 4.90 -9.82 -10.17
CA PRO A 73 4.04 -10.79 -10.86
C PRO A 73 2.64 -10.94 -10.27
N SER A 74 2.49 -10.69 -8.96
CA SER A 74 1.21 -10.66 -8.24
C SER A 74 0.28 -9.48 -8.59
N GLY A 75 0.73 -8.53 -9.43
CA GLY A 75 0.02 -7.29 -9.71
C GLY A 75 0.24 -6.19 -8.66
N ILE A 76 1.01 -6.44 -7.63
CA ILE A 76 1.45 -5.42 -6.65
C ILE A 76 2.33 -4.40 -7.37
N ARG A 77 2.08 -3.11 -7.11
CA ARG A 77 2.95 -2.02 -7.52
C ARG A 77 3.64 -1.44 -6.30
N ILE A 78 4.96 -1.44 -6.28
CA ILE A 78 5.74 -0.78 -5.24
C ILE A 78 5.76 0.71 -5.54
N ARG A 79 5.26 1.54 -4.61
CA ARG A 79 5.20 3.01 -4.71
C ARG A 79 6.42 3.66 -4.07
N HIS A 80 6.92 3.04 -3.02
CA HIS A 80 8.09 3.49 -2.29
C HIS A 80 8.75 2.31 -1.59
N GLU A 81 10.07 2.32 -1.55
CA GLU A 81 10.87 1.39 -0.75
C GLU A 81 12.13 2.09 -0.27
N ASP A 82 12.41 1.98 1.03
CA ASP A 82 13.67 2.41 1.64
C ASP A 82 14.22 1.35 2.61
N ALA A 83 15.02 1.74 3.60
CA ALA A 83 15.59 0.83 4.58
C ALA A 83 14.55 0.29 5.57
N ASP A 84 13.49 1.05 5.83
CA ASP A 84 12.61 0.85 6.96
C ASP A 84 11.18 0.47 6.55
N ILE A 85 10.72 0.95 5.39
CA ILE A 85 9.35 0.75 4.92
C ILE A 85 9.27 0.35 3.45
N ILE A 86 8.16 -0.28 3.09
CA ILE A 86 7.75 -0.51 1.70
C ILE A 86 6.25 -0.16 1.57
N VAL A 87 5.92 0.75 0.66
CA VAL A 87 4.55 1.18 0.36
C VAL A 87 4.16 0.64 -1.02
N ILE A 88 2.98 0.08 -1.10
CA ILE A 88 2.47 -0.60 -2.30
C ILE A 88 1.07 -0.13 -2.68
N ASP A 89 0.71 -0.34 -3.94
CA ASP A 89 -0.67 -0.50 -4.36
C ASP A 89 -0.98 -2.01 -4.38
N LYS A 90 -1.84 -2.46 -3.45
CA LYS A 90 -2.33 -3.83 -3.41
C LYS A 90 -3.48 -3.99 -4.41
N PRO A 91 -3.45 -4.97 -5.32
CA PRO A 91 -4.59 -5.26 -6.17
C PRO A 91 -5.76 -5.85 -5.35
N ALA A 92 -6.98 -5.73 -5.86
CA ALA A 92 -8.12 -6.47 -5.34
C ALA A 92 -7.95 -7.98 -5.61
N GLY A 93 -8.56 -8.82 -4.78
CA GLY A 93 -8.46 -10.28 -4.86
C GLY A 93 -7.23 -10.87 -4.16
N LEU A 94 -6.23 -10.05 -3.80
CA LEU A 94 -5.02 -10.48 -3.10
C LEU A 94 -5.19 -10.30 -1.58
N LEU A 95 -4.89 -11.35 -0.81
CA LEU A 95 -4.82 -11.26 0.65
C LEU A 95 -3.63 -10.38 1.08
N SER A 96 -3.80 -9.61 2.15
CA SER A 96 -2.71 -8.85 2.78
C SER A 96 -1.71 -9.77 3.50
N ILE A 97 -2.24 -10.74 4.25
CA ILE A 97 -1.49 -11.73 5.05
C ILE A 97 -2.12 -13.10 4.87
N ALA A 98 -1.42 -14.14 5.31
CA ALA A 98 -1.91 -15.52 5.29
C ALA A 98 -3.26 -15.67 6.02
N SER A 99 -4.04 -16.62 5.56
CA SER A 99 -5.24 -17.14 6.20
C SER A 99 -5.11 -18.66 6.32
N ALA A 100 -6.03 -19.31 7.04
CA ALA A 100 -6.04 -20.77 7.17
C ALA A 100 -6.12 -21.52 5.82
N SER A 101 -6.61 -20.86 4.76
CA SER A 101 -6.81 -21.46 3.44
C SER A 101 -5.80 -21.00 2.38
N GLU A 102 -4.97 -19.98 2.65
CA GLU A 102 -4.03 -19.42 1.67
C GLU A 102 -2.83 -18.80 2.37
N GLU A 103 -1.67 -19.40 2.26
CA GLU A 103 -0.42 -18.93 2.89
C GLU A 103 0.51 -18.22 1.91
N GLU A 104 0.58 -18.69 0.67
CA GLU A 104 1.60 -18.27 -0.29
C GLU A 104 1.19 -17.06 -1.15
N LYS A 105 -0.09 -16.99 -1.55
CA LYS A 105 -0.59 -15.94 -2.45
C LYS A 105 -1.08 -14.72 -1.66
N THR A 106 -0.15 -14.10 -0.93
CA THR A 106 -0.44 -12.91 -0.11
C THR A 106 0.54 -11.77 -0.42
N ALA A 107 0.14 -10.53 -0.15
CA ALA A 107 1.05 -9.39 -0.29
C ALA A 107 2.30 -9.56 0.59
N TYR A 108 2.12 -10.07 1.80
CA TYR A 108 3.21 -10.40 2.71
C TYR A 108 4.23 -11.38 2.10
N ALA A 109 3.76 -12.50 1.53
CA ALA A 109 4.64 -13.52 0.95
C ALA A 109 5.41 -12.97 -0.27
N PHE A 110 4.71 -12.27 -1.19
CA PHE A 110 5.34 -11.67 -2.36
C PHE A 110 6.38 -10.61 -1.98
N LEU A 111 6.08 -9.74 -1.01
CA LEU A 111 7.03 -8.72 -0.56
C LEU A 111 8.20 -9.32 0.23
N THR A 112 7.96 -10.36 1.04
CA THR A 112 9.05 -11.09 1.72
C THR A 112 9.99 -11.73 0.70
N HIS A 113 9.45 -12.33 -0.36
CA HIS A 113 10.26 -12.84 -1.46
C HIS A 113 11.06 -11.71 -2.15
N HIS A 114 10.41 -10.58 -2.45
CA HIS A 114 11.04 -9.42 -3.06
C HIS A 114 12.22 -8.89 -2.25
N VAL A 115 12.06 -8.68 -0.93
CA VAL A 115 13.15 -8.14 -0.10
C VAL A 115 14.29 -9.15 0.09
N ARG A 116 14.04 -10.46 -0.05
CA ARG A 116 15.06 -11.51 0.00
C ARG A 116 15.93 -11.57 -1.24
N GLN A 117 15.41 -11.27 -2.43
CA GLN A 117 16.14 -11.37 -3.70
C GLN A 117 17.40 -10.50 -3.76
N GLY A 118 17.52 -9.48 -2.92
CA GLY A 118 18.72 -8.62 -2.83
C GLY A 118 19.71 -9.01 -1.73
N ASN A 119 19.50 -10.12 -0.99
CA ASN A 119 20.29 -10.45 0.19
C ASN A 119 20.77 -11.90 0.21
N ALA A 120 22.09 -12.09 0.12
CA ALA A 120 22.73 -13.42 0.15
C ALA A 120 22.43 -14.26 1.42
N ARG A 121 21.96 -13.64 2.51
CA ARG A 121 21.63 -14.32 3.77
C ARG A 121 20.18 -14.78 3.87
N GLY A 122 19.28 -14.34 2.98
CA GLY A 122 17.89 -14.81 2.86
C GLY A 122 16.98 -14.66 4.11
N ARG A 123 17.42 -13.93 5.14
CA ARG A 123 16.70 -13.77 6.42
C ARG A 123 15.77 -12.56 6.46
N GLU A 124 15.80 -11.70 5.44
CA GLU A 124 14.96 -10.52 5.39
C GLU A 124 13.49 -10.91 5.20
N ARG A 125 12.60 -10.19 5.85
CA ARG A 125 11.16 -10.29 5.70
C ARG A 125 10.54 -8.91 5.84
N VAL A 126 9.31 -8.75 5.40
CA VAL A 126 8.51 -7.58 5.73
C VAL A 126 7.70 -7.84 7.01
N TRP A 127 7.23 -6.77 7.65
CA TRP A 127 6.43 -6.81 8.85
C TRP A 127 5.11 -6.12 8.59
N VAL A 128 4.03 -6.73 9.05
CA VAL A 128 2.68 -6.20 8.85
C VAL A 128 2.43 -5.05 9.82
N VAL A 129 2.09 -3.89 9.30
CA VAL A 129 1.67 -2.70 10.07
C VAL A 129 0.15 -2.68 10.20
N HIS A 130 -0.53 -2.79 9.07
CA HIS A 130 -1.99 -2.87 8.98
C HIS A 130 -2.41 -3.82 7.86
N ARG A 131 -3.71 -3.93 7.62
CA ARG A 131 -4.24 -4.80 6.58
C ARG A 131 -5.37 -4.14 5.79
N LEU A 132 -5.51 -4.56 4.54
CA LEU A 132 -6.70 -4.36 3.72
C LEU A 132 -7.40 -5.71 3.53
N ASP A 133 -8.71 -5.69 3.34
CA ASP A 133 -9.47 -6.90 2.98
C ASP A 133 -8.99 -7.44 1.63
N ARG A 134 -9.25 -8.73 1.37
CA ARG A 134 -8.89 -9.39 0.11
C ARG A 134 -9.36 -8.59 -1.10
N GLU A 135 -10.63 -8.19 -1.12
CA GLU A 135 -11.28 -7.52 -2.24
C GLU A 135 -11.00 -6.01 -2.30
N THR A 136 -10.45 -5.42 -1.24
CA THR A 136 -10.07 -4.01 -1.20
C THR A 136 -8.75 -3.81 -1.92
N SER A 137 -8.70 -2.88 -2.86
CA SER A 137 -7.48 -2.45 -3.54
C SER A 137 -6.92 -1.15 -2.94
N GLY A 138 -5.68 -0.78 -3.28
CA GLY A 138 -5.11 0.54 -2.98
C GLY A 138 -3.89 0.52 -2.07
N VAL A 139 -3.58 1.69 -1.51
CA VAL A 139 -2.34 1.94 -0.78
C VAL A 139 -2.26 1.13 0.51
N MET A 140 -1.13 0.45 0.69
CA MET A 140 -0.81 -0.32 1.89
C MET A 140 0.69 -0.21 2.22
N ILE A 141 1.03 -0.18 3.51
CA ILE A 141 2.42 -0.11 4.00
C ILE A 141 2.80 -1.38 4.76
N PHE A 142 4.05 -1.79 4.59
CA PHE A 142 4.74 -2.77 5.42
C PHE A 142 6.03 -2.17 5.97
N ALA A 143 6.45 -2.60 7.14
CA ALA A 143 7.77 -2.29 7.65
C ALA A 143 8.79 -3.35 7.17
N LYS A 144 10.07 -2.98 7.11
CA LYS A 144 11.17 -3.87 6.72
C LYS A 144 12.03 -4.32 7.90
N ASN A 145 11.75 -3.78 9.10
CA ASN A 145 12.34 -4.21 10.35
C ASN A 145 11.32 -4.03 11.50
N GLU A 146 11.58 -4.67 12.62
CA GLU A 146 10.66 -4.69 13.76
C GLU A 146 10.51 -3.33 14.43
N ALA A 147 11.59 -2.59 14.55
CA ALA A 147 11.57 -1.25 15.15
C ALA A 147 10.65 -0.29 14.36
N ALA A 148 10.76 -0.32 13.02
CA ALA A 148 9.87 0.44 12.15
C ALA A 148 8.41 0.00 12.26
N LYS A 149 8.15 -1.32 12.39
CA LYS A 149 6.79 -1.84 12.65
C LYS A 149 6.20 -1.26 13.93
N ILE A 150 6.95 -1.35 15.04
CA ILE A 150 6.49 -0.87 16.36
C ILE A 150 6.20 0.63 16.29
N ALA A 151 7.14 1.43 15.80
CA ALA A 151 6.99 2.88 15.70
C ALA A 151 5.79 3.30 14.81
N LEU A 152 5.51 2.57 13.72
CA LEU A 152 4.33 2.82 12.89
C LEU A 152 3.03 2.40 13.60
N GLN A 153 3.01 1.28 14.33
CA GLN A 153 1.81 0.80 15.01
C GLN A 153 1.42 1.67 16.20
N GLU A 154 2.40 2.16 16.97
CA GLU A 154 2.17 3.09 18.10
C GLU A 154 1.52 4.40 17.66
N ARG A 155 1.78 4.83 16.42
CA ARG A 155 1.24 6.07 15.84
C ARG A 155 0.24 5.81 14.72
N TRP A 156 -0.31 4.60 14.63
CA TRP A 156 -1.19 4.24 13.52
C TRP A 156 -2.56 4.97 13.57
N GLU A 157 -2.97 5.40 14.75
CA GLU A 157 -4.17 6.23 14.92
C GLU A 157 -3.97 7.63 14.35
N ASP A 158 -2.77 8.19 14.40
CA ASP A 158 -2.41 9.48 13.81
C ASP A 158 -2.39 9.44 12.26
N ALA A 159 -2.30 8.27 11.66
CA ALA A 159 -2.26 8.13 10.21
C ALA A 159 -3.61 8.46 9.57
N GLU A 160 -3.61 9.37 8.59
CA GLU A 160 -4.82 9.65 7.79
C GLU A 160 -5.01 8.56 6.75
N LYS A 161 -6.18 7.93 6.77
CA LYS A 161 -6.56 6.80 5.90
C LYS A 161 -7.82 7.18 5.13
N LYS A 162 -7.69 7.41 3.79
CA LYS A 162 -8.82 7.73 2.93
C LYS A 162 -9.14 6.59 1.99
N TYR A 163 -10.44 6.41 1.79
CA TYR A 163 -10.99 5.39 0.89
C TYR A 163 -11.99 6.02 -0.06
N LEU A 164 -12.17 5.37 -1.20
CA LEU A 164 -13.27 5.62 -2.14
C LEU A 164 -14.09 4.35 -2.23
N ALA A 165 -15.40 4.49 -2.07
CA ALA A 165 -16.37 3.41 -2.23
C ALA A 165 -17.45 3.81 -3.23
N VAL A 166 -17.83 2.88 -4.11
CA VAL A 166 -19.05 3.03 -4.89
C VAL A 166 -20.14 2.21 -4.21
N VAL A 167 -21.22 2.88 -3.80
CA VAL A 167 -22.35 2.27 -3.08
C VAL A 167 -23.57 2.17 -3.95
N GLU A 168 -24.48 1.23 -3.64
CA GLU A 168 -25.83 1.15 -4.21
C GLU A 168 -26.71 2.21 -3.53
N GLY A 169 -27.44 2.98 -4.33
CA GLY A 169 -28.18 4.13 -3.79
C GLY A 169 -27.25 5.27 -3.33
N ALA A 170 -27.57 5.86 -2.18
CA ALA A 170 -26.80 6.95 -1.58
C ALA A 170 -27.02 7.02 -0.05
N PRO A 171 -26.03 7.51 0.72
CA PRO A 171 -26.28 7.93 2.10
C PRO A 171 -27.36 9.03 2.16
N SER A 172 -28.10 9.09 3.26
CA SER A 172 -29.19 10.06 3.47
C SER A 172 -28.73 11.52 3.41
N LEU A 173 -27.50 11.78 3.87
CA LEU A 173 -26.87 13.11 3.84
C LEU A 173 -25.66 13.10 2.89
N ALA A 174 -25.34 14.28 2.35
CA ALA A 174 -24.19 14.44 1.46
C ALA A 174 -22.84 14.29 2.18
N ALA A 175 -22.79 14.50 3.48
CA ALA A 175 -21.65 14.25 4.33
C ALA A 175 -22.11 13.96 5.76
N GLY A 176 -21.28 13.24 6.51
CA GLY A 176 -21.59 12.90 7.91
C GLY A 176 -20.53 12.02 8.54
N THR A 177 -20.87 11.49 9.69
CA THR A 177 -20.02 10.56 10.45
C THR A 177 -20.84 9.34 10.82
N PHE A 178 -20.30 8.16 10.53
CA PHE A 178 -20.76 6.90 11.09
C PHE A 178 -19.99 6.66 12.39
N ASP A 179 -20.71 6.54 13.49
CA ASP A 179 -20.15 6.21 14.81
C ASP A 179 -20.99 5.08 15.38
N SER A 180 -20.42 3.88 15.41
CA SER A 180 -21.13 2.66 15.79
C SER A 180 -20.19 1.67 16.49
N TRP A 181 -20.74 0.76 17.25
CA TRP A 181 -20.02 -0.40 17.76
C TRP A 181 -20.10 -1.56 16.77
N LEU A 182 -19.00 -2.25 16.58
CA LEU A 182 -18.89 -3.42 15.70
C LEU A 182 -18.59 -4.64 16.53
N ASP A 183 -19.48 -5.64 16.46
CA ASP A 183 -19.27 -6.96 17.06
C ASP A 183 -18.39 -7.81 16.13
N GLU A 184 -17.21 -8.15 16.61
CA GLU A 184 -16.19 -8.96 15.92
C GLU A 184 -16.11 -10.40 16.42
N SER A 185 -17.02 -10.86 17.29
CA SER A 185 -17.05 -12.21 17.85
C SER A 185 -17.12 -13.29 16.77
N ASN A 186 -17.88 -13.04 15.70
CA ASN A 186 -17.95 -13.98 14.58
C ASN A 186 -16.74 -13.81 13.66
N PRO A 187 -15.87 -14.84 13.46
CA PRO A 187 -14.68 -14.73 12.61
C PRO A 187 -14.98 -14.47 11.13
N LEU A 188 -16.19 -14.81 10.66
CA LEU A 188 -16.56 -14.71 9.25
C LEU A 188 -17.29 -13.41 8.93
N LYS A 189 -18.05 -12.83 9.86
CA LYS A 189 -18.88 -11.64 9.61
C LYS A 189 -18.86 -10.71 10.82
N VAL A 190 -18.81 -9.41 10.58
CA VAL A 190 -18.92 -8.36 11.59
C VAL A 190 -20.35 -7.82 11.55
N TYR A 191 -20.91 -7.51 12.72
CA TYR A 191 -22.25 -6.98 12.84
C TYR A 191 -22.23 -5.62 13.53
N PRO A 192 -23.08 -4.66 13.11
CA PRO A 192 -23.25 -3.42 13.86
C PRO A 192 -24.02 -3.72 15.15
N THR A 193 -23.69 -3.03 16.21
CA THR A 193 -24.40 -3.10 17.49
C THR A 193 -24.45 -1.73 18.14
N LYS A 194 -25.41 -1.51 19.03
CA LYS A 194 -25.51 -0.31 19.86
C LYS A 194 -24.93 -0.51 21.27
N ILE A 195 -24.51 -1.74 21.56
CA ILE A 195 -24.08 -2.15 22.89
C ILE A 195 -22.57 -2.26 22.93
N GLU A 196 -21.94 -1.55 23.85
CA GLU A 196 -20.54 -1.77 24.20
C GLU A 196 -20.38 -3.09 24.97
N GLY A 197 -19.37 -3.88 24.61
CA GLY A 197 -19.10 -5.16 25.23
C GLY A 197 -17.67 -5.64 24.96
N PRO A 198 -17.26 -6.77 25.54
CA PRO A 198 -15.88 -7.28 25.42
C PRO A 198 -15.46 -7.58 23.99
N GLU A 199 -16.40 -8.04 23.15
CA GLU A 199 -16.17 -8.41 21.74
C GLU A 199 -16.53 -7.29 20.76
N THR A 200 -16.98 -6.13 21.26
CA THR A 200 -17.33 -4.98 20.42
C THR A 200 -16.23 -3.95 20.39
N ARG A 201 -16.13 -3.24 19.29
CA ARG A 201 -15.13 -2.18 19.08
C ARG A 201 -15.79 -0.97 18.46
N ARG A 202 -15.57 0.21 19.03
CA ARG A 202 -16.05 1.46 18.44
C ARG A 202 -15.39 1.72 17.09
N ALA A 203 -16.18 2.15 16.13
CA ALA A 203 -15.80 2.39 14.75
C ALA A 203 -16.30 3.76 14.28
N ILE A 204 -15.40 4.64 13.91
CA ILE A 204 -15.70 6.02 13.50
C ILE A 204 -15.18 6.22 12.06
N THR A 205 -16.10 6.60 11.16
CA THR A 205 -15.81 6.90 9.75
C THR A 205 -16.51 8.18 9.34
N HIS A 206 -15.75 9.17 8.90
CA HIS A 206 -16.31 10.35 8.23
C HIS A 206 -16.52 10.04 6.76
N TYR A 207 -17.61 10.51 6.20
CA TYR A 207 -17.92 10.32 4.78
C TYR A 207 -18.37 11.60 4.10
N ARG A 208 -18.14 11.64 2.79
CA ARG A 208 -18.64 12.70 1.89
C ARG A 208 -18.98 12.10 0.54
N VAL A 209 -20.19 12.39 0.06
CA VAL A 209 -20.61 12.07 -1.31
C VAL A 209 -19.83 12.95 -2.29
N THR A 210 -19.12 12.34 -3.23
CA THR A 210 -18.28 13.05 -4.21
C THR A 210 -18.90 13.08 -5.60
N LYS A 211 -19.66 12.03 -5.97
CA LYS A 211 -20.35 11.96 -7.27
C LYS A 211 -21.59 11.08 -7.14
N LYS A 212 -22.71 11.49 -7.74
CA LYS A 212 -23.93 10.69 -7.86
C LYS A 212 -24.09 10.20 -9.30
N GLY A 213 -24.24 8.89 -9.48
CA GLY A 213 -24.68 8.25 -10.72
C GLY A 213 -26.18 8.02 -10.72
N LYS A 214 -26.68 7.21 -11.67
CA LYS A 214 -28.12 6.90 -11.77
C LYS A 214 -28.63 6.02 -10.61
N ALA A 215 -27.91 4.98 -10.26
CA ALA A 215 -28.29 4.02 -9.23
C ALA A 215 -27.18 3.81 -8.17
N THR A 216 -26.05 4.46 -8.33
CA THR A 216 -24.84 4.30 -7.52
C THR A 216 -24.30 5.66 -7.12
N THR A 217 -23.50 5.69 -6.06
CA THR A 217 -22.89 6.92 -5.55
C THR A 217 -21.43 6.65 -5.20
N LEU A 218 -20.53 7.57 -5.58
CA LEU A 218 -19.14 7.58 -5.13
C LEU A 218 -19.04 8.34 -3.81
N VAL A 219 -18.51 7.67 -2.80
CA VAL A 219 -18.36 8.19 -1.45
C VAL A 219 -16.89 8.17 -1.09
N GLU A 220 -16.35 9.31 -0.63
CA GLU A 220 -15.06 9.41 0.02
C GLU A 220 -15.23 9.16 1.52
N LEU A 221 -14.35 8.35 2.10
CA LEU A 221 -14.40 7.99 3.52
C LEU A 221 -13.03 8.23 4.15
N THR A 222 -13.03 8.84 5.33
CA THR A 222 -11.84 9.04 6.17
C THR A 222 -12.02 8.27 7.47
N LEU A 223 -11.07 7.39 7.78
CA LEU A 223 -11.12 6.55 8.97
C LEU A 223 -10.40 7.20 10.16
N GLU A 224 -11.08 7.35 11.30
CA GLU A 224 -10.42 7.54 12.60
C GLU A 224 -9.97 6.19 13.17
N THR A 225 -10.82 5.18 13.11
CA THR A 225 -10.54 3.83 13.56
C THR A 225 -10.33 2.87 12.38
N GLY A 226 -9.76 1.68 12.63
CA GLY A 226 -9.48 0.68 11.58
C GLY A 226 -9.97 -0.72 11.95
N ARG A 227 -11.28 -0.90 12.21
CA ARG A 227 -11.85 -2.18 12.60
C ARG A 227 -12.11 -3.08 11.39
N ARG A 228 -12.21 -4.38 11.64
CA ARG A 228 -12.49 -5.36 10.58
C ARG A 228 -13.80 -5.05 9.87
N HIS A 229 -13.77 -4.97 8.54
CA HIS A 229 -14.91 -4.66 7.66
C HIS A 229 -15.64 -3.33 7.97
N GLN A 230 -15.05 -2.40 8.72
CA GLN A 230 -15.69 -1.20 9.24
C GLN A 230 -16.53 -0.45 8.21
N ILE A 231 -15.91 0.02 7.13
CA ILE A 231 -16.60 0.76 6.05
C ILE A 231 -17.76 -0.06 5.47
N ARG A 232 -17.55 -1.34 5.26
CA ARG A 232 -18.52 -2.25 4.63
C ARG A 232 -19.77 -2.40 5.47
N VAL A 233 -19.59 -2.59 6.78
CA VAL A 233 -20.69 -2.73 7.75
C VAL A 233 -21.45 -1.43 7.88
N GLN A 234 -20.77 -0.31 8.07
CA GLN A 234 -21.40 0.99 8.31
C GLN A 234 -22.19 1.50 7.10
N LEU A 235 -21.67 1.33 5.87
CA LEU A 235 -22.41 1.69 4.66
C LEU A 235 -23.63 0.77 4.44
N ALA A 236 -23.52 -0.51 4.76
CA ALA A 236 -24.66 -1.44 4.69
C ALA A 236 -25.73 -1.08 5.72
N GLU A 237 -25.35 -0.75 6.96
CA GLU A 237 -26.26 -0.28 8.01
C GLU A 237 -26.97 1.02 7.61
N ALA A 238 -26.28 1.90 6.89
CA ALA A 238 -26.85 3.14 6.34
C ALA A 238 -27.78 2.90 5.13
N GLY A 239 -28.05 1.64 4.76
CA GLY A 239 -28.92 1.27 3.62
C GLY A 239 -28.32 1.48 2.23
N CYS A 240 -27.01 1.72 2.15
CA CYS A 240 -26.27 1.93 0.90
C CYS A 240 -25.02 1.00 0.85
N PRO A 241 -25.21 -0.33 0.70
CA PRO A 241 -24.11 -1.28 0.67
C PRO A 241 -23.16 -1.00 -0.50
N ILE A 242 -21.87 -1.35 -0.31
CA ILE A 242 -20.87 -1.20 -1.38
C ILE A 242 -21.18 -2.14 -2.53
N VAL A 243 -21.21 -1.65 -3.75
CA VAL A 243 -21.39 -2.47 -4.97
C VAL A 243 -20.45 -3.67 -4.95
N GLY A 244 -21.00 -4.88 -5.17
CA GLY A 244 -20.27 -6.15 -5.15
C GLY A 244 -20.12 -6.78 -3.78
N ASP A 245 -20.46 -6.09 -2.68
CA ASP A 245 -20.35 -6.65 -1.32
C ASP A 245 -21.58 -7.49 -0.93
N LYS A 246 -21.69 -8.66 -1.55
CA LYS A 246 -22.79 -9.61 -1.27
C LYS A 246 -22.88 -10.01 0.21
N LYS A 247 -21.76 -10.05 0.93
CA LYS A 247 -21.71 -10.37 2.36
C LYS A 247 -22.51 -9.38 3.19
N TYR A 248 -22.54 -8.13 2.77
CA TYR A 248 -23.23 -7.03 3.45
C TYR A 248 -24.41 -6.47 2.66
N GLY A 249 -25.00 -7.27 1.77
CA GLY A 249 -26.33 -7.00 1.23
C GLY A 249 -26.37 -6.32 -0.15
N ALA A 250 -25.24 -6.12 -0.83
CA ALA A 250 -25.24 -5.61 -2.18
C ALA A 250 -26.00 -6.55 -3.16
N GLN A 251 -26.86 -5.97 -3.99
CA GLN A 251 -27.65 -6.68 -4.99
C GLN A 251 -26.91 -6.86 -6.30
N THR A 252 -25.96 -5.98 -6.61
CA THR A 252 -25.24 -5.94 -7.89
C THR A 252 -23.76 -6.26 -7.70
N ASN A 253 -23.12 -6.82 -8.73
CA ASN A 253 -21.67 -7.07 -8.76
C ASN A 253 -21.15 -7.03 -10.20
N PRO A 254 -21.26 -5.90 -10.91
CA PRO A 254 -20.90 -5.81 -12.33
C PRO A 254 -19.39 -5.92 -12.58
N ILE A 255 -18.55 -5.61 -11.58
CA ILE A 255 -17.09 -5.64 -11.68
C ILE A 255 -16.46 -6.87 -11.03
N LYS A 256 -17.27 -7.82 -10.52
CA LYS A 256 -16.85 -9.08 -9.88
C LYS A 256 -15.92 -8.91 -8.67
N ARG A 257 -16.01 -7.76 -7.98
CA ARG A 257 -15.30 -7.45 -6.74
C ARG A 257 -16.04 -6.38 -5.93
N ILE A 258 -15.63 -6.17 -4.70
CA ILE A 258 -16.13 -5.07 -3.86
C ILE A 258 -15.55 -3.74 -4.41
N ALA A 259 -16.42 -2.77 -4.62
CA ALA A 259 -16.07 -1.45 -5.12
C ALA A 259 -15.51 -0.55 -4.01
N LEU A 260 -14.44 -1.00 -3.33
CA LEU A 260 -13.74 -0.30 -2.25
C LEU A 260 -12.25 -0.17 -2.57
N HIS A 261 -11.70 1.03 -2.38
CA HIS A 261 -10.32 1.36 -2.71
C HIS A 261 -9.69 2.28 -1.67
N ALA A 262 -8.55 1.89 -1.11
CA ALA A 262 -7.73 2.73 -0.24
C ALA A 262 -6.97 3.76 -1.10
N THR A 263 -7.50 4.98 -1.18
CA THR A 263 -7.04 5.99 -2.14
C THR A 263 -5.91 6.86 -1.64
N SER A 264 -5.79 7.05 -0.31
CA SER A 264 -4.72 7.86 0.27
C SER A 264 -4.30 7.35 1.63
N LEU A 265 -3.00 7.38 1.89
CA LEU A 265 -2.40 7.10 3.17
C LEU A 265 -1.35 8.18 3.48
N ARG A 266 -1.51 8.88 4.62
CA ARG A 266 -0.58 9.88 5.13
C ARG A 266 -0.15 9.49 6.54
N PHE A 267 1.16 9.46 6.79
CA PHE A 267 1.75 9.04 8.06
C PHE A 267 3.14 9.67 8.26
N LEU A 268 3.69 9.57 9.47
CA LEU A 268 5.08 9.95 9.74
C LEU A 268 6.00 8.76 9.52
N HIS A 269 7.08 8.98 8.78
CA HIS A 269 8.11 7.95 8.58
C HIS A 269 8.71 7.51 9.93
N PRO A 270 8.82 6.19 10.21
CA PRO A 270 9.15 5.68 11.55
C PRO A 270 10.52 6.10 12.07
N VAL A 271 11.47 6.43 11.20
CA VAL A 271 12.84 6.78 11.58
C VAL A 271 13.14 8.26 11.36
N THR A 272 12.70 8.82 10.21
CA THR A 272 13.03 10.21 9.86
C THR A 272 12.01 11.22 10.37
N HIS A 273 10.84 10.75 10.86
CA HIS A 273 9.71 11.56 11.32
C HIS A 273 9.18 12.56 10.28
N ARG A 274 9.55 12.41 9.01
CA ARG A 274 9.02 13.22 7.92
C ARG A 274 7.62 12.74 7.57
N GLU A 275 6.73 13.68 7.30
CA GLU A 275 5.41 13.35 6.76
C GLU A 275 5.57 12.74 5.37
N MET A 276 4.90 11.62 5.16
CA MET A 276 4.83 10.92 3.88
C MET A 276 3.36 10.77 3.48
N ARG A 277 3.08 10.99 2.20
CA ARG A 277 1.75 10.82 1.62
C ARG A 277 1.86 10.03 0.33
N PHE A 278 0.95 9.06 0.18
CA PHE A 278 0.84 8.24 -1.01
C PHE A 278 -0.63 8.22 -1.45
N ASP A 279 -0.86 8.61 -2.70
CA ASP A 279 -2.19 8.62 -3.30
C ASP A 279 -2.26 7.55 -4.39
N SER A 280 -3.32 6.76 -4.39
CA SER A 280 -3.65 5.80 -5.43
C SER A 280 -4.95 6.25 -6.12
N PRO A 281 -4.93 6.51 -7.43
CA PRO A 281 -6.09 7.02 -8.15
C PRO A 281 -7.22 5.99 -8.18
N LEU A 282 -8.46 6.48 -8.28
CA LEU A 282 -9.65 5.62 -8.41
C LEU A 282 -9.47 4.65 -9.58
N PRO A 283 -9.55 3.32 -9.36
CA PRO A 283 -9.47 2.35 -10.44
C PRO A 283 -10.57 2.56 -11.49
N GLY A 284 -10.22 2.41 -12.75
CA GLY A 284 -11.14 2.66 -13.87
C GLY A 284 -12.39 1.79 -13.87
N ASP A 285 -12.33 0.58 -13.31
CA ASP A 285 -13.50 -0.29 -13.13
C ASP A 285 -14.49 0.27 -12.11
N LEU A 286 -14.02 0.92 -11.03
CA LEU A 286 -14.85 1.63 -10.07
C LEU A 286 -15.40 2.93 -10.68
N GLY A 287 -14.58 3.68 -11.42
CA GLY A 287 -14.98 4.94 -12.03
C GLY A 287 -16.11 4.80 -13.04
N ARG A 288 -16.25 3.64 -13.69
CA ARG A 288 -17.32 3.34 -14.63
C ARG A 288 -18.68 3.04 -13.97
N LEU A 289 -18.71 2.87 -12.66
CA LEU A 289 -19.95 2.56 -11.92
C LEU A 289 -20.76 3.82 -11.57
N VAL A 290 -20.19 5.02 -11.72
CA VAL A 290 -20.81 6.30 -11.34
C VAL A 290 -20.73 7.35 -12.43
#